data_fbff767c48846ae27f6df0d1eb0d1c45
#
_entry.id   fbff767c48846ae27f6df0d1eb0d1c45
#
_cell.length_a   1.000
_cell.length_b   1.000
_cell.length_c   1.000
_cell.angle_alpha   90.00
_cell.angle_beta   90.00
_cell.angle_gamma   90.00
#
_symmetry.space_group_name_H-M   'P 1'
#
loop_
_entity.id
_entity.type
_entity.pdbx_description
1 polymer ?
#
loop_
_entity_poly.entity_id
_entity_poly.type
_entity_poly.pdbx_seq_one_letter_code
_entity_poly.pdbx_strand_id
1 'polypeptide(L)'
;MGLGHNIRILYLTAFWPHRSGIGPELRSRNILAALRDIGQVDVAVLHDDDLPADTIKQFAHESSASRTAPVSPRPEKGVAKKLRWLFKANSPFPHGCGVDERFESQLMHELGGYDLVWHFKLRTPNLFVRQTWPRSVVDIDDVPSTFERAAADYSFGLRRMLSLARMWNWRRRERLLDNRFSALAVCSEGDRQYLRNIGVHAPLHVIPNGSEKPACEPLRNPAMPPRIGFIGLFDYLPNSEGIQWFAKQCWPRIKQHIPAARLRLMGKGTDGPLKPSGRDIDALGWVEDAAAEMATWSLMIVPIHRGAGTRLKIAQGFSAKCPIVSTSLGAYGYELRNGRELFLADAALPFAEACVRVVRQPADAARMADRAWRQFLDKWTWDAIRPRVHAAAEDVL
;
A
#
# COMPACT_ATOMS: atom_id res chain seq x y z
N MET A 1 22.13 28.03 3.76
CA MET A 1 21.49 29.29 3.34
C MET A 1 20.03 29.20 3.74
N GLY A 2 19.58 30.05 4.66
CA GLY A 2 18.23 29.96 5.20
C GLY A 2 17.21 30.39 4.14
N LEU A 3 16.31 29.48 3.79
CA LEU A 3 15.11 29.79 3.01
C LEU A 3 14.15 30.60 3.92
N GLY A 4 14.25 31.93 3.85
CA GLY A 4 13.39 32.85 4.60
C GLY A 4 11.98 32.99 4.02
N HIS A 5 11.53 32.09 3.17
CA HIS A 5 10.15 32.02 2.69
C HIS A 5 9.44 30.84 3.36
N ASN A 6 8.30 31.12 3.96
CA ASN A 6 7.43 30.13 4.56
C ASN A 6 6.81 29.30 3.41
N ILE A 7 7.41 28.14 3.08
CA ILE A 7 6.98 27.25 1.99
C ILE A 7 5.51 26.86 2.22
N ARG A 8 4.67 27.10 1.22
CA ARG A 8 3.25 26.73 1.23
C ARG A 8 3.00 25.52 0.37
N ILE A 9 2.46 24.48 0.96
CA ILE A 9 2.22 23.17 0.32
C ILE A 9 0.73 22.90 0.30
N LEU A 10 0.20 22.53 -0.86
CA LEU A 10 -1.15 21.96 -1.00
C LEU A 10 -1.06 20.44 -1.03
N TYR A 11 -1.64 19.77 -0.03
CA TYR A 11 -1.74 18.30 0.01
C TYR A 11 -3.14 17.87 -0.41
N LEU A 12 -3.24 17.19 -1.56
CA LEU A 12 -4.48 16.69 -2.13
C LEU A 12 -4.56 15.18 -1.96
N THR A 13 -5.64 14.70 -1.31
CA THR A 13 -5.84 13.27 -1.04
C THR A 13 -7.31 12.87 -1.18
N ALA A 14 -7.54 11.61 -1.59
CA ALA A 14 -8.85 10.96 -1.53
C ALA A 14 -8.93 9.95 -0.35
N PHE A 15 -8.03 10.07 0.64
CA PHE A 15 -7.97 9.24 1.85
C PHE A 15 -7.80 10.14 3.07
N TRP A 16 -8.48 9.82 4.15
CA TRP A 16 -8.35 10.55 5.40
C TRP A 16 -7.00 10.27 6.08
N PRO A 17 -6.10 11.27 6.23
CA PRO A 17 -4.74 11.02 6.74
C PRO A 17 -4.65 10.52 8.19
N HIS A 18 -5.71 10.71 8.97
CA HIS A 18 -5.72 10.32 10.40
C HIS A 18 -6.48 9.03 10.69
N ARG A 19 -7.18 8.49 9.72
CA ARG A 19 -7.90 7.25 9.93
C ARG A 19 -6.90 6.10 10.12
N SER A 20 -6.96 5.43 11.25
CA SER A 20 -6.09 4.30 11.55
C SER A 20 -6.64 3.02 10.92
N GLY A 21 -5.75 2.12 10.47
CA GLY A 21 -6.09 0.73 10.19
C GLY A 21 -5.82 0.22 8.80
N ILE A 22 -5.81 1.04 7.74
CA ILE A 22 -5.48 0.57 6.39
C ILE A 22 -4.23 1.25 5.83
N GLY A 23 -3.52 0.53 4.96
CA GLY A 23 -2.22 0.95 4.40
C GLY A 23 -2.19 2.33 3.78
N PRO A 24 -3.13 2.68 2.87
CA PRO A 24 -3.15 4.00 2.26
C PRO A 24 -3.32 5.16 3.25
N GLU A 25 -4.13 4.98 4.28
CA GLU A 25 -4.36 6.01 5.32
C GLU A 25 -3.10 6.24 6.14
N LEU A 26 -2.42 5.17 6.54
CA LEU A 26 -1.15 5.23 7.26
C LEU A 26 -0.05 5.92 6.43
N ARG A 27 0.06 5.57 5.14
CA ARG A 27 0.99 6.21 4.23
C ARG A 27 0.68 7.71 4.08
N SER A 28 -0.58 8.07 3.82
CA SER A 28 -1.04 9.45 3.66
C SER A 28 -0.68 10.29 4.89
N ARG A 29 -0.96 9.79 6.09
CA ARG A 29 -0.64 10.45 7.37
C ARG A 29 0.87 10.72 7.51
N ASN A 30 1.70 9.73 7.22
CA ASN A 30 3.15 9.84 7.42
C ASN A 30 3.81 10.74 6.37
N ILE A 31 3.33 10.72 5.11
CA ILE A 31 3.78 11.68 4.09
C ILE A 31 3.37 13.09 4.48
N LEU A 32 2.12 13.30 4.91
CA LEU A 32 1.65 14.60 5.39
C LEU A 32 2.50 15.11 6.57
N ALA A 33 2.84 14.24 7.52
CA ALA A 33 3.70 14.60 8.64
C ALA A 33 5.10 15.04 8.15
N ALA A 34 5.70 14.32 7.20
CA ALA A 34 6.98 14.70 6.63
C ALA A 34 6.93 16.04 5.88
N LEU A 35 5.85 16.32 5.14
CA LEU A 35 5.69 17.61 4.46
C LEU A 35 5.53 18.78 5.42
N ARG A 36 4.93 18.57 6.59
CA ARG A 36 4.80 19.58 7.65
C ARG A 36 6.14 19.98 8.29
N ASP A 37 7.18 19.15 8.16
CA ASP A 37 8.52 19.51 8.63
C ASP A 37 9.18 20.57 7.75
N ILE A 38 8.77 20.70 6.48
CA ILE A 38 9.41 21.58 5.49
C ILE A 38 8.58 22.82 5.15
N GLY A 39 7.29 22.86 5.51
CA GLY A 39 6.45 24.00 5.20
C GLY A 39 5.06 23.97 5.84
N GLN A 40 4.30 25.03 5.58
CA GLN A 40 2.89 25.09 5.96
C GLN A 40 2.08 24.27 4.96
N VAL A 41 1.31 23.29 5.45
CA VAL A 41 0.53 22.38 4.60
C VAL A 41 -0.96 22.63 4.74
N ASP A 42 -1.58 23.04 3.65
CA ASP A 42 -3.04 23.07 3.50
C ASP A 42 -3.52 21.71 2.97
N VAL A 43 -4.42 21.06 3.71
CA VAL A 43 -4.89 19.70 3.38
C VAL A 43 -6.28 19.77 2.77
N ALA A 44 -6.44 19.27 1.55
CA ALA A 44 -7.73 19.11 0.90
C ALA A 44 -8.07 17.62 0.74
N VAL A 45 -9.15 17.18 1.39
CA VAL A 45 -9.62 15.80 1.36
C VAL A 45 -10.84 15.67 0.45
N LEU A 46 -10.74 14.79 -0.54
CA LEU A 46 -11.81 14.43 -1.46
C LEU A 46 -12.45 13.14 -0.96
N HIS A 47 -13.68 13.19 -0.47
CA HIS A 47 -14.34 12.06 0.18
C HIS A 47 -15.53 11.54 -0.64
N ASP A 48 -15.97 10.32 -0.36
CA ASP A 48 -17.15 9.75 -0.97
C ASP A 48 -18.42 10.53 -0.52
N ASP A 49 -19.38 10.69 -1.43
CA ASP A 49 -20.55 11.58 -1.28
C ASP A 49 -21.58 11.07 -0.27
N ASP A 50 -21.49 9.79 0.12
CA ASP A 50 -22.41 9.10 1.04
C ASP A 50 -22.02 9.18 2.52
N LEU A 51 -20.91 9.88 2.85
CA LEU A 51 -20.48 10.03 4.23
C LEU A 51 -21.37 11.01 5.01
N PRO A 52 -21.80 10.66 6.25
CA PRO A 52 -22.55 11.56 7.13
C PRO A 52 -21.78 12.85 7.43
N ALA A 53 -22.48 13.99 7.46
CA ALA A 53 -21.86 15.31 7.66
C ALA A 53 -21.06 15.41 8.97
N ASP A 54 -21.52 14.78 10.06
CA ASP A 54 -20.80 14.77 11.33
C ASP A 54 -19.53 13.93 11.28
N THR A 55 -19.56 12.82 10.54
CA THR A 55 -18.35 12.01 10.27
C THR A 55 -17.32 12.81 9.48
N ILE A 56 -17.77 13.58 8.47
CA ILE A 56 -16.88 14.46 7.68
C ILE A 56 -16.24 15.52 8.58
N LYS A 57 -17.02 16.17 9.46
CA LYS A 57 -16.50 17.18 10.39
C LYS A 57 -15.47 16.58 11.34
N GLN A 58 -15.78 15.42 11.92
CA GLN A 58 -14.86 14.70 12.81
C GLN A 58 -13.55 14.37 12.09
N PHE A 59 -13.62 13.75 10.92
CA PHE A 59 -12.43 13.36 10.16
C PHE A 59 -11.64 14.56 9.66
N ALA A 60 -12.31 15.65 9.28
CA ALA A 60 -11.65 16.90 8.90
C ALA A 60 -10.87 17.50 10.08
N HIS A 61 -11.46 17.51 11.27
CA HIS A 61 -10.78 17.95 12.48
C HIS A 61 -9.57 17.06 12.83
N GLU A 62 -9.74 15.74 12.84
CA GLU A 62 -8.68 14.77 13.15
C GLU A 62 -7.51 14.83 12.14
N SER A 63 -7.79 15.07 10.85
CA SER A 63 -6.79 15.21 9.80
C SER A 63 -6.21 16.61 9.68
N SER A 64 -6.73 17.58 10.43
CA SER A 64 -6.47 19.00 10.24
C SER A 64 -6.68 19.42 8.77
N ALA A 65 -7.74 18.91 8.15
CA ALA A 65 -8.10 19.26 6.78
C ALA A 65 -8.61 20.70 6.74
N SER A 66 -7.95 21.53 5.92
CA SER A 66 -8.39 22.90 5.66
C SER A 66 -9.61 22.95 4.76
N ARG A 67 -9.83 21.90 3.95
CA ARG A 67 -10.93 21.79 2.99
C ARG A 67 -11.36 20.34 2.80
N THR A 68 -12.65 20.18 2.54
CA THR A 68 -13.22 18.89 2.13
C THR A 68 -14.14 19.11 0.94
N ALA A 69 -14.18 18.13 0.02
CA ALA A 69 -15.11 18.14 -1.09
C ALA A 69 -15.63 16.73 -1.39
N PRO A 70 -16.93 16.58 -1.67
CA PRO A 70 -17.48 15.31 -2.10
C PRO A 70 -17.00 14.94 -3.51
N VAL A 71 -16.80 13.65 -3.73
CA VAL A 71 -16.53 13.07 -5.03
C VAL A 71 -17.85 12.54 -5.59
N SER A 72 -18.45 13.29 -6.50
CA SER A 72 -19.75 12.95 -7.09
C SER A 72 -19.59 12.29 -8.46
N PRO A 73 -20.54 11.42 -8.87
CA PRO A 73 -20.58 10.90 -10.22
C PRO A 73 -20.79 12.02 -11.24
N ARG A 74 -19.91 12.14 -12.22
CA ARG A 74 -20.14 13.07 -13.34
C ARG A 74 -21.21 12.49 -14.29
N PRO A 75 -22.13 13.31 -14.81
CA PRO A 75 -23.34 12.85 -15.53
C PRO A 75 -23.09 12.22 -16.91
N GLU A 76 -21.87 11.97 -17.30
CA GLU A 76 -21.59 11.26 -18.56
C GLU A 76 -22.04 9.79 -18.50
N LYS A 77 -23.21 9.46 -19.01
CA LYS A 77 -23.74 8.09 -19.10
C LYS A 77 -23.43 7.47 -20.47
N GLY A 78 -23.04 6.20 -20.51
CA GLY A 78 -23.10 5.36 -21.72
C GLY A 78 -21.81 4.68 -22.18
N VAL A 79 -21.95 3.85 -23.24
CA VAL A 79 -20.89 3.08 -23.90
C VAL A 79 -19.77 4.01 -24.45
N ALA A 80 -20.16 5.20 -24.93
CA ALA A 80 -19.24 6.22 -25.44
C ALA A 80 -18.15 6.61 -24.42
N LYS A 81 -18.46 6.62 -23.12
CA LYS A 81 -17.50 6.91 -22.04
C LYS A 81 -16.45 5.84 -21.86
N LYS A 82 -16.86 4.55 -21.91
CA LYS A 82 -15.93 3.42 -21.83
C LYS A 82 -15.00 3.41 -23.06
N LEU A 83 -15.53 3.71 -24.23
CA LEU A 83 -14.75 3.85 -25.47
C LEU A 83 -13.82 5.07 -25.41
N ARG A 84 -14.29 6.19 -24.89
CA ARG A 84 -13.44 7.40 -24.71
C ARG A 84 -12.26 7.12 -23.78
N TRP A 85 -12.50 6.40 -22.68
CA TRP A 85 -11.42 5.99 -21.77
C TRP A 85 -10.41 5.04 -22.45
N LEU A 86 -10.88 4.14 -23.31
CA LEU A 86 -10.02 3.23 -24.07
C LEU A 86 -9.14 3.98 -25.10
N PHE A 87 -9.66 5.04 -25.74
CA PHE A 87 -8.97 5.69 -26.87
C PHE A 87 -8.28 7.01 -26.49
N LYS A 88 -8.71 7.72 -25.46
CA LYS A 88 -8.10 8.98 -25.01
C LYS A 88 -7.31 8.78 -23.73
N ALA A 89 -6.00 8.71 -23.85
CA ALA A 89 -5.10 8.55 -22.69
C ALA A 89 -5.23 9.67 -21.66
N ASN A 90 -5.69 10.86 -22.05
CA ASN A 90 -5.91 12.03 -21.18
C ASN A 90 -7.32 12.10 -20.58
N SER A 91 -8.21 11.13 -20.84
CA SER A 91 -9.55 11.19 -20.24
C SER A 91 -9.50 10.89 -18.74
N PRO A 92 -10.38 11.51 -17.92
CA PRO A 92 -10.49 11.20 -16.49
C PRO A 92 -10.74 9.71 -16.24
N PHE A 93 -10.59 9.30 -14.98
CA PHE A 93 -10.74 7.91 -14.56
C PHE A 93 -12.08 7.31 -15.04
N PRO A 94 -12.13 5.98 -15.38
CA PRO A 94 -13.31 5.36 -16.02
C PRO A 94 -14.60 5.40 -15.20
N HIS A 95 -14.51 5.64 -13.89
CA HIS A 95 -15.69 5.66 -13.02
C HIS A 95 -16.54 6.92 -13.16
N GLY A 96 -16.09 7.93 -13.93
CA GLY A 96 -16.84 9.15 -14.17
C GLY A 96 -17.17 9.93 -12.93
N CYS A 97 -16.30 9.88 -11.96
CA CYS A 97 -16.37 10.70 -10.78
C CYS A 97 -15.50 11.94 -10.93
N GLY A 98 -15.85 13.00 -10.24
CA GLY A 98 -15.07 14.23 -10.19
C GLY A 98 -15.48 15.05 -8.98
N VAL A 99 -14.73 16.10 -8.70
CA VAL A 99 -15.08 17.10 -7.69
C VAL A 99 -16.09 18.09 -8.27
N ASP A 100 -16.80 18.82 -7.39
CA ASP A 100 -17.69 19.90 -7.77
C ASP A 100 -16.95 21.00 -8.54
N GLU A 101 -17.59 21.59 -9.55
CA GLU A 101 -16.96 22.61 -10.42
C GLU A 101 -16.60 23.90 -9.67
N ARG A 102 -17.36 24.26 -8.63
CA ARG A 102 -17.05 25.44 -7.80
C ARG A 102 -15.82 25.21 -6.97
N PHE A 103 -15.73 24.02 -6.35
CA PHE A 103 -14.53 23.62 -5.60
C PHE A 103 -13.32 23.58 -6.52
N GLU A 104 -13.42 22.96 -7.71
CA GLU A 104 -12.33 22.91 -8.68
C GLU A 104 -11.90 24.33 -9.10
N SER A 105 -12.86 25.20 -9.46
CA SER A 105 -12.57 26.58 -9.89
C SER A 105 -11.88 27.39 -8.79
N GLN A 106 -12.36 27.30 -7.55
CA GLN A 106 -11.75 27.98 -6.41
C GLN A 106 -10.33 27.48 -6.16
N LEU A 107 -10.13 26.16 -6.13
CA LEU A 107 -8.80 25.57 -5.94
C LEU A 107 -7.84 26.00 -7.04
N MET A 108 -8.29 26.03 -8.30
CA MET A 108 -7.47 26.45 -9.44
C MET A 108 -7.05 27.92 -9.34
N HIS A 109 -7.92 28.80 -8.85
CA HIS A 109 -7.60 30.21 -8.62
C HIS A 109 -6.49 30.37 -7.54
N GLU A 110 -6.53 29.56 -6.52
CA GLU A 110 -5.60 29.62 -5.40
C GLU A 110 -4.26 28.90 -5.64
N LEU A 111 -4.16 28.03 -6.67
CA LEU A 111 -2.95 27.25 -6.94
C LEU A 111 -1.68 28.09 -7.09
N GLY A 112 -1.79 29.33 -7.59
CA GLY A 112 -0.64 30.23 -7.74
C GLY A 112 0.02 30.63 -6.40
N GLY A 113 -0.69 30.48 -5.29
CA GLY A 113 -0.20 30.78 -3.95
C GLY A 113 0.51 29.62 -3.26
N TYR A 114 0.66 28.46 -3.91
CA TYR A 114 1.39 27.31 -3.38
C TYR A 114 2.71 27.12 -4.10
N ASP A 115 3.75 26.80 -3.33
CA ASP A 115 5.07 26.48 -3.85
C ASP A 115 5.16 25.04 -4.31
N LEU A 116 4.37 24.15 -3.69
CA LEU A 116 4.29 22.72 -4.01
C LEU A 116 2.86 22.21 -3.94
N VAL A 117 2.47 21.36 -4.89
CA VAL A 117 1.23 20.57 -4.85
C VAL A 117 1.59 19.09 -4.74
N TRP A 118 1.22 18.45 -3.64
CA TRP A 118 1.41 17.03 -3.42
C TRP A 118 0.10 16.25 -3.61
N HIS A 119 0.07 15.36 -4.60
CA HIS A 119 -1.06 14.47 -4.84
C HIS A 119 -0.81 13.10 -4.23
N PHE A 120 -1.66 12.71 -3.29
CA PHE A 120 -1.62 11.36 -2.74
C PHE A 120 -2.47 10.42 -3.58
N LYS A 121 -1.83 9.42 -4.19
CA LYS A 121 -2.32 8.48 -5.19
C LYS A 121 -2.76 9.12 -6.50
N LEU A 122 -2.51 8.42 -7.59
CA LEU A 122 -2.86 8.86 -8.95
C LEU A 122 -4.37 9.04 -9.15
N ARG A 123 -5.22 8.42 -8.31
CA ARG A 123 -6.67 8.65 -8.31
C ARG A 123 -7.01 10.11 -8.05
N THR A 124 -6.32 10.76 -7.12
CA THR A 124 -6.62 12.13 -6.67
C THR A 124 -6.59 13.16 -7.81
N PRO A 125 -5.49 13.33 -8.57
CA PRO A 125 -5.47 14.30 -9.66
C PRO A 125 -6.39 13.91 -10.83
N ASN A 126 -6.80 12.65 -10.95
CA ASN A 126 -7.73 12.21 -11.97
C ASN A 126 -9.20 12.59 -11.69
N LEU A 127 -9.51 13.11 -10.50
CA LEU A 127 -10.85 13.65 -10.15
C LEU A 127 -11.06 15.06 -10.68
N PHE A 128 -10.01 15.74 -11.14
CA PHE A 128 -10.05 17.08 -11.69
C PHE A 128 -10.09 17.07 -13.22
N VAL A 129 -10.68 18.11 -13.82
CA VAL A 129 -10.61 18.31 -15.28
C VAL A 129 -9.21 18.70 -15.70
N ARG A 130 -8.50 19.45 -14.84
CA ARG A 130 -7.12 19.85 -15.07
C ARG A 130 -6.20 18.65 -15.20
N GLN A 131 -5.40 18.64 -16.26
CA GLN A 131 -4.50 17.52 -16.56
C GLN A 131 -3.03 17.81 -16.22
N THR A 132 -2.62 19.09 -16.16
CA THR A 132 -1.24 19.51 -15.85
C THR A 132 -1.17 20.23 -14.52
N TRP A 133 -0.21 19.87 -13.70
CA TRP A 133 -0.03 20.39 -12.35
C TRP A 133 1.42 20.89 -12.19
N PRO A 134 1.68 22.20 -12.35
CA PRO A 134 3.01 22.76 -12.16
C PRO A 134 3.44 22.64 -10.69
N ARG A 135 4.74 22.55 -10.47
CA ARG A 135 5.33 22.43 -9.12
C ARG A 135 4.65 21.33 -8.30
N SER A 136 4.58 20.14 -8.88
CA SER A 136 3.79 19.05 -8.28
C SER A 136 4.53 17.74 -8.20
N VAL A 137 4.26 17.03 -7.11
CA VAL A 137 4.62 15.62 -6.93
C VAL A 137 3.35 14.78 -6.93
N VAL A 138 3.31 13.67 -7.66
CA VAL A 138 2.29 12.65 -7.50
C VAL A 138 2.89 11.40 -6.88
N ASP A 139 2.37 11.02 -5.70
CA ASP A 139 2.66 9.74 -5.07
C ASP A 139 1.77 8.67 -5.67
N ILE A 140 2.32 7.87 -6.58
CA ILE A 140 1.58 6.87 -7.33
C ILE A 140 1.17 5.71 -6.41
N ASP A 141 2.03 5.36 -5.42
CA ASP A 141 1.93 4.21 -4.53
C ASP A 141 1.94 2.89 -5.34
N ASP A 142 0.80 2.39 -5.80
CA ASP A 142 0.70 1.22 -6.66
C ASP A 142 0.63 1.63 -8.14
N VAL A 143 1.54 1.13 -8.97
CA VAL A 143 1.52 1.38 -10.42
C VAL A 143 0.33 0.63 -11.06
N PRO A 144 -0.66 1.33 -11.66
CA PRO A 144 -1.90 0.69 -12.10
C PRO A 144 -1.72 -0.39 -13.17
N SER A 145 -0.80 -0.20 -14.11
CA SER A 145 -0.56 -1.21 -15.17
C SER A 145 0.05 -2.49 -14.63
N THR A 146 0.88 -2.43 -13.59
CA THR A 146 1.43 -3.63 -12.94
C THR A 146 0.35 -4.39 -12.17
N PHE A 147 -0.61 -3.67 -11.56
CA PHE A 147 -1.77 -4.28 -10.92
C PHE A 147 -2.64 -5.05 -11.92
N GLU A 148 -2.97 -4.45 -13.07
CA GLU A 148 -3.77 -5.09 -14.11
C GLU A 148 -3.01 -6.26 -14.77
N ARG A 149 -1.68 -6.17 -14.91
CA ARG A 149 -0.86 -7.29 -15.37
C ARG A 149 -0.94 -8.47 -14.41
N ALA A 150 -0.73 -8.24 -13.12
CA ALA A 150 -0.86 -9.27 -12.11
C ALA A 150 -2.28 -9.91 -12.11
N ALA A 151 -3.33 -9.11 -12.33
CA ALA A 151 -4.69 -9.62 -12.48
C ALA A 151 -4.85 -10.49 -13.75
N ALA A 152 -4.20 -10.14 -14.86
CA ALA A 152 -4.23 -10.92 -16.10
C ALA A 152 -3.51 -12.27 -15.96
N ASP A 153 -2.39 -12.31 -15.23
CA ASP A 153 -1.59 -13.53 -15.06
C ASP A 153 -2.36 -14.63 -14.29
N TYR A 154 -3.33 -14.24 -13.46
CA TYR A 154 -4.20 -15.15 -12.70
C TYR A 154 -5.64 -15.26 -13.23
N SER A 155 -5.89 -14.76 -14.44
CA SER A 155 -7.21 -14.80 -15.09
C SER A 155 -7.17 -15.61 -16.36
N PHE A 156 -8.34 -16.16 -16.77
CA PHE A 156 -8.49 -16.92 -18.00
C PHE A 156 -9.58 -16.30 -18.88
N GLY A 157 -9.53 -16.64 -20.19
CA GLY A 157 -10.55 -16.24 -21.16
C GLY A 157 -10.76 -14.72 -21.24
N LEU A 158 -12.02 -14.29 -21.31
CA LEU A 158 -12.42 -12.90 -21.46
C LEU A 158 -11.88 -11.98 -20.33
N ARG A 159 -11.81 -12.48 -19.10
CA ARG A 159 -11.28 -11.72 -17.95
C ARG A 159 -9.82 -11.35 -18.15
N ARG A 160 -9.00 -12.29 -18.65
CA ARG A 160 -7.59 -12.03 -18.98
C ARG A 160 -7.47 -10.97 -20.06
N MET A 161 -8.25 -11.08 -21.13
CA MET A 161 -8.26 -10.09 -22.22
C MET A 161 -8.62 -8.69 -21.73
N LEU A 162 -9.62 -8.57 -20.86
CA LEU A 162 -10.02 -7.30 -20.28
C LEU A 162 -8.93 -6.69 -19.38
N SER A 163 -8.26 -7.51 -18.55
CA SER A 163 -7.15 -7.04 -17.71
C SER A 163 -5.96 -6.61 -18.58
N LEU A 164 -5.62 -7.33 -19.63
CA LEU A 164 -4.57 -6.93 -20.58
C LEU A 164 -4.93 -5.62 -21.30
N ALA A 165 -6.17 -5.45 -21.74
CA ALA A 165 -6.61 -4.20 -22.36
C ALA A 165 -6.52 -3.01 -21.38
N ARG A 166 -6.89 -3.21 -20.11
CA ARG A 166 -6.72 -2.20 -19.06
C ARG A 166 -5.25 -1.91 -18.78
N MET A 167 -4.40 -2.93 -18.71
CA MET A 167 -2.95 -2.78 -18.57
C MET A 167 -2.37 -1.89 -19.68
N TRP A 168 -2.69 -2.15 -20.95
CA TRP A 168 -2.24 -1.33 -22.08
C TRP A 168 -2.71 0.12 -21.97
N ASN A 169 -3.94 0.33 -21.54
CA ASN A 169 -4.47 1.68 -21.34
C ASN A 169 -3.76 2.43 -20.22
N TRP A 170 -3.53 1.77 -19.09
CA TRP A 170 -2.78 2.38 -18.00
C TRP A 170 -1.35 2.69 -18.42
N ARG A 171 -0.67 1.77 -19.10
CA ARG A 171 0.68 1.98 -19.61
C ARG A 171 0.79 3.20 -20.55
N ARG A 172 -0.22 3.44 -21.38
CA ARG A 172 -0.28 4.66 -22.20
C ARG A 172 -0.40 5.93 -21.37
N ARG A 173 -1.20 5.89 -20.29
CA ARG A 173 -1.40 7.01 -19.35
C ARG A 173 -0.18 7.26 -18.50
N GLU A 174 0.47 6.21 -18.05
CA GLU A 174 1.70 6.28 -17.27
C GLU A 174 2.82 6.97 -18.07
N ARG A 175 2.92 6.74 -19.37
CA ARG A 175 3.86 7.47 -20.25
C ARG A 175 3.61 8.97 -20.37
N LEU A 176 2.43 9.44 -20.02
CA LEU A 176 2.07 10.86 -20.06
C LEU A 176 2.25 11.56 -18.72
N LEU A 177 2.72 10.86 -17.68
CA LEU A 177 2.91 11.45 -16.35
C LEU A 177 3.93 12.58 -16.38
N ASP A 178 4.95 12.51 -17.25
CA ASP A 178 5.95 13.56 -17.46
C ASP A 178 5.32 14.91 -17.87
N ASN A 179 4.22 14.86 -18.61
CA ASN A 179 3.50 16.06 -19.08
C ASN A 179 2.51 16.59 -18.05
N ARG A 180 2.33 15.87 -16.93
CA ARG A 180 1.30 16.17 -15.96
C ARG A 180 1.87 16.68 -14.63
N PHE A 181 3.01 16.16 -14.22
CA PHE A 181 3.61 16.40 -12.92
C PHE A 181 5.08 16.72 -13.03
N SER A 182 5.61 17.52 -12.09
CA SER A 182 7.02 17.87 -12.05
C SER A 182 7.90 16.71 -11.56
N ALA A 183 7.41 15.93 -10.58
CA ALA A 183 8.07 14.73 -10.11
C ALA A 183 7.06 13.64 -9.70
N LEU A 184 7.53 12.42 -9.61
CA LEU A 184 6.73 11.23 -9.30
C LEU A 184 7.35 10.50 -8.10
N ALA A 185 6.51 9.90 -7.26
CA ALA A 185 6.96 9.00 -6.21
C ALA A 185 6.33 7.62 -6.38
N VAL A 186 7.12 6.57 -6.14
CA VAL A 186 6.73 5.17 -6.20
C VAL A 186 7.22 4.42 -4.97
N CYS A 187 6.64 3.24 -4.69
CA CYS A 187 6.95 2.50 -3.46
C CYS A 187 8.21 1.65 -3.53
N SER A 188 8.73 1.36 -4.71
CA SER A 188 9.86 0.44 -4.86
C SER A 188 10.77 0.79 -6.03
N GLU A 189 12.00 0.30 -5.96
CA GLU A 189 12.97 0.36 -7.05
C GLU A 189 12.45 -0.38 -8.30
N GLY A 190 11.74 -1.50 -8.10
CA GLY A 190 11.10 -2.25 -9.18
C GLY A 190 10.05 -1.42 -9.94
N ASP A 191 9.23 -0.65 -9.21
CA ASP A 191 8.25 0.26 -9.82
C ASP A 191 8.93 1.42 -10.56
N ARG A 192 10.00 1.98 -9.99
CA ARG A 192 10.83 3.00 -10.64
C ARG A 192 11.40 2.49 -11.96
N GLN A 193 12.03 1.33 -11.94
CA GLN A 193 12.61 0.70 -13.12
C GLN A 193 11.55 0.37 -14.18
N TYR A 194 10.38 -0.12 -13.73
CA TYR A 194 9.25 -0.39 -14.62
C TYR A 194 8.79 0.88 -15.35
N LEU A 195 8.58 1.98 -14.62
CA LEU A 195 8.17 3.25 -15.23
C LEU A 195 9.24 3.80 -16.20
N ARG A 196 10.53 3.71 -15.83
CA ARG A 196 11.64 4.05 -16.75
C ARG A 196 11.61 3.21 -18.03
N ASN A 197 11.41 1.91 -17.91
CA ASN A 197 11.36 0.99 -19.05
C ASN A 197 10.18 1.23 -20.00
N ILE A 198 9.10 1.81 -19.53
CA ILE A 198 7.97 2.19 -20.39
C ILE A 198 8.08 3.60 -20.95
N GLY A 199 9.15 4.35 -20.64
CA GLY A 199 9.47 5.66 -21.22
C GLY A 199 9.00 6.86 -20.39
N VAL A 200 8.94 6.72 -19.06
CA VAL A 200 8.74 7.85 -18.12
C VAL A 200 10.10 8.47 -17.80
N HIS A 201 10.25 9.78 -18.01
CA HIS A 201 11.53 10.51 -17.86
C HIS A 201 11.51 11.54 -16.71
N ALA A 202 10.34 11.93 -16.18
CA ALA A 202 10.25 12.83 -15.03
C ALA A 202 11.08 12.33 -13.83
N PRO A 203 11.53 13.20 -12.91
CA PRO A 203 12.14 12.79 -11.66
C PRO A 203 11.31 11.73 -10.97
N LEU A 204 11.92 10.60 -10.57
CA LEU A 204 11.27 9.44 -9.95
C LEU A 204 11.92 9.15 -8.61
N HIS A 205 11.19 9.39 -7.53
CA HIS A 205 11.62 9.15 -6.16
C HIS A 205 11.05 7.83 -5.64
N VAL A 206 11.87 7.04 -4.96
CA VAL A 206 11.42 5.82 -4.28
C VAL A 206 11.13 6.14 -2.82
N ILE A 207 9.85 6.21 -2.49
CA ILE A 207 9.34 6.41 -1.13
C ILE A 207 8.64 5.12 -0.71
N PRO A 208 9.32 4.18 -0.03
CA PRO A 208 8.75 2.88 0.30
C PRO A 208 7.61 3.01 1.32
N ASN A 209 6.81 1.95 1.43
CA ASN A 209 5.87 1.81 2.52
C ASN A 209 6.60 1.37 3.79
N GLY A 210 6.34 2.04 4.90
CA GLY A 210 6.96 1.80 6.19
C GLY A 210 5.97 1.40 7.27
N SER A 211 6.51 1.11 8.44
CA SER A 211 5.76 0.91 9.68
C SER A 211 6.32 1.81 10.77
N GLU A 212 5.49 2.04 11.80
CA GLU A 212 5.94 2.79 12.97
C GLU A 212 7.08 2.05 13.66
N LYS A 213 8.08 2.80 14.12
CA LYS A 213 9.14 2.24 14.95
C LYS A 213 8.57 1.96 16.33
N PRO A 214 8.65 0.71 16.84
CA PRO A 214 8.26 0.42 18.21
C PRO A 214 9.07 1.23 19.22
N ALA A 215 8.46 1.62 20.33
CA ALA A 215 9.11 2.40 21.40
C ALA A 215 10.32 1.67 22.02
N CYS A 216 10.27 0.34 22.02
CA CYS A 216 11.38 -0.51 22.45
C CYS A 216 11.54 -1.70 21.50
N GLU A 217 12.69 -2.37 21.57
CA GLU A 217 12.91 -3.60 20.82
C GLU A 217 11.88 -4.67 21.23
N PRO A 218 11.15 -5.28 20.27
CA PRO A 218 10.09 -6.23 20.60
C PRO A 218 10.65 -7.51 21.25
N LEU A 219 10.08 -7.88 22.37
CA LEU A 219 10.33 -9.16 23.00
C LEU A 219 9.46 -10.23 22.35
N ARG A 220 10.09 -11.30 21.90
CA ARG A 220 9.42 -12.46 21.32
C ARG A 220 9.14 -13.49 22.39
N ASN A 221 7.90 -13.99 22.44
CA ASN A 221 7.50 -15.09 23.31
C ASN A 221 6.63 -16.09 22.53
N PRO A 222 7.23 -16.86 21.59
CA PRO A 222 6.46 -17.81 20.78
C PRO A 222 5.74 -18.83 21.65
N ALA A 223 4.44 -18.94 21.44
CA ALA A 223 3.59 -19.84 22.22
C ALA A 223 3.79 -21.32 21.86
N MET A 224 3.46 -22.17 22.79
CA MET A 224 3.26 -23.60 22.57
C MET A 224 1.79 -23.95 22.75
N PRO A 225 1.16 -24.66 21.80
CA PRO A 225 1.72 -25.15 20.54
C PRO A 225 2.10 -24.02 19.55
N PRO A 226 2.99 -24.32 18.57
CA PRO A 226 3.49 -23.33 17.61
C PRO A 226 2.36 -22.64 16.87
N ARG A 227 2.44 -21.29 16.75
CA ARG A 227 1.47 -20.44 16.06
C ARG A 227 2.07 -19.93 14.78
N ILE A 228 1.39 -20.17 13.66
CA ILE A 228 1.72 -19.62 12.34
C ILE A 228 0.71 -18.52 12.05
N GLY A 229 1.17 -17.28 11.95
CA GLY A 229 0.30 -16.10 11.92
C GLY A 229 0.18 -15.47 10.54
N PHE A 230 -0.96 -14.85 10.29
CA PHE A 230 -1.22 -13.98 9.16
C PHE A 230 -1.94 -12.73 9.64
N ILE A 231 -1.56 -11.55 9.10
CA ILE A 231 -2.24 -10.28 9.33
C ILE A 231 -2.73 -9.67 8.02
N GLY A 232 -4.00 -9.23 7.98
CA GLY A 232 -4.53 -8.48 6.84
C GLY A 232 -6.04 -8.46 6.77
N LEU A 233 -6.56 -7.54 5.94
CA LEU A 233 -7.99 -7.40 5.67
C LEU A 233 -8.45 -8.50 4.70
N PHE A 234 -9.53 -9.22 5.00
CA PHE A 234 -10.06 -10.28 4.12
C PHE A 234 -10.96 -9.74 3.01
N ASP A 235 -11.49 -8.52 3.14
CA ASP A 235 -12.17 -7.83 2.04
C ASP A 235 -11.21 -7.50 0.89
N TYR A 236 -9.91 -7.45 1.15
CA TYR A 236 -8.89 -7.35 0.12
C TYR A 236 -8.59 -8.74 -0.45
N LEU A 237 -9.13 -9.01 -1.63
CA LEU A 237 -9.14 -10.33 -2.28
C LEU A 237 -7.79 -11.05 -2.31
N PRO A 238 -6.64 -10.40 -2.61
CA PRO A 238 -5.34 -11.06 -2.55
C PRO A 238 -5.00 -11.69 -1.19
N ASN A 239 -5.51 -11.15 -0.10
CA ASN A 239 -5.32 -11.70 1.25
C ASN A 239 -6.13 -12.99 1.44
N SER A 240 -7.43 -12.93 1.18
CA SER A 240 -8.31 -14.10 1.35
C SER A 240 -7.96 -15.23 0.39
N GLU A 241 -7.64 -14.94 -0.88
CA GLU A 241 -7.16 -15.95 -1.84
C GLU A 241 -5.83 -16.57 -1.41
N GLY A 242 -4.87 -15.76 -0.96
CA GLY A 242 -3.57 -16.26 -0.48
C GLY A 242 -3.71 -17.19 0.72
N ILE A 243 -4.56 -16.84 1.69
CA ILE A 243 -4.84 -17.70 2.85
C ILE A 243 -5.61 -18.95 2.47
N GLN A 244 -6.55 -18.88 1.53
CA GLN A 244 -7.23 -20.08 1.00
C GLN A 244 -6.24 -21.05 0.31
N TRP A 245 -5.33 -20.50 -0.50
CA TRP A 245 -4.25 -21.30 -1.10
C TRP A 245 -3.36 -21.94 -0.04
N PHE A 246 -2.93 -21.19 0.96
CA PHE A 246 -2.11 -21.69 2.05
C PHE A 246 -2.81 -22.79 2.84
N ALA A 247 -4.08 -22.58 3.23
CA ALA A 247 -4.86 -23.53 4.00
C ALA A 247 -5.11 -24.83 3.25
N LYS A 248 -5.30 -24.77 1.91
CA LYS A 248 -5.56 -25.97 1.09
C LYS A 248 -4.29 -26.71 0.71
N GLN A 249 -3.20 -26.01 0.41
CA GLN A 249 -2.04 -26.63 -0.21
C GLN A 249 -0.83 -26.73 0.72
N CYS A 250 -0.62 -25.80 1.63
CA CYS A 250 0.54 -25.77 2.54
C CYS A 250 0.21 -26.34 3.92
N TRP A 251 -0.93 -25.93 4.49
CA TRP A 251 -1.31 -26.27 5.87
C TRP A 251 -1.36 -27.78 6.15
N PRO A 252 -1.96 -28.65 5.31
CA PRO A 252 -1.95 -30.09 5.55
C PRO A 252 -0.54 -30.68 5.63
N ARG A 253 0.40 -30.18 4.82
CA ARG A 253 1.81 -30.61 4.83
C ARG A 253 2.50 -30.20 6.12
N ILE A 254 2.24 -28.97 6.57
CA ILE A 254 2.80 -28.48 7.86
C ILE A 254 2.27 -29.32 9.01
N LYS A 255 0.99 -29.68 9.01
CA LYS A 255 0.36 -30.52 10.03
C LYS A 255 0.94 -31.95 10.07
N GLN A 256 1.38 -32.51 8.95
CA GLN A 256 2.09 -33.80 8.93
C GLN A 256 3.40 -33.73 9.74
N HIS A 257 4.08 -32.59 9.74
CA HIS A 257 5.38 -32.42 10.41
C HIS A 257 5.25 -31.80 11.81
N ILE A 258 4.20 -31.01 12.04
CA ILE A 258 3.93 -30.29 13.29
C ILE A 258 2.43 -30.41 13.62
N PRO A 259 1.97 -31.58 14.09
CA PRO A 259 0.53 -31.86 14.32
C PRO A 259 -0.15 -30.87 15.26
N ALA A 260 0.58 -30.33 16.24
CA ALA A 260 0.05 -29.38 17.23
C ALA A 260 -0.02 -27.94 16.73
N ALA A 261 0.55 -27.60 15.54
CA ALA A 261 0.57 -26.22 15.04
C ALA A 261 -0.85 -25.64 14.91
N ARG A 262 -0.97 -24.34 15.18
CA ARG A 262 -2.19 -23.55 15.00
C ARG A 262 -1.97 -22.43 13.98
N LEU A 263 -2.95 -22.22 13.10
CA LEU A 263 -2.97 -21.10 12.16
C LEU A 263 -3.76 -19.94 12.79
N ARG A 264 -3.12 -18.78 12.91
CA ARG A 264 -3.69 -17.56 13.50
C ARG A 264 -3.96 -16.54 12.43
N LEU A 265 -5.23 -16.15 12.24
CA LEU A 265 -5.64 -15.18 11.22
C LEU A 265 -6.14 -13.91 11.90
N MET A 266 -5.44 -12.81 11.73
CA MET A 266 -5.71 -11.53 12.37
C MET A 266 -6.02 -10.44 11.34
N GLY A 267 -7.02 -9.62 11.62
CA GLY A 267 -7.46 -8.49 10.82
C GLY A 267 -8.96 -8.54 10.49
N LYS A 268 -9.51 -7.42 10.09
CA LYS A 268 -10.94 -7.28 9.80
C LYS A 268 -11.39 -8.29 8.74
N GLY A 269 -12.48 -9.01 9.01
CA GLY A 269 -13.09 -9.98 8.11
C GLY A 269 -12.42 -11.36 8.11
N THR A 270 -11.33 -11.58 8.89
CA THR A 270 -10.70 -12.91 9.00
C THR A 270 -11.60 -13.95 9.66
N ASP A 271 -12.51 -13.53 10.50
CA ASP A 271 -13.56 -14.32 11.19
C ASP A 271 -14.86 -14.46 10.35
N GLY A 272 -14.90 -13.78 9.20
CA GLY A 272 -16.05 -13.76 8.30
C GLY A 272 -16.17 -15.01 7.39
N PRO A 273 -17.04 -14.95 6.37
CA PRO A 273 -17.38 -16.09 5.52
C PRO A 273 -16.22 -16.59 4.64
N LEU A 274 -15.20 -15.78 4.42
CA LEU A 274 -14.02 -16.13 3.62
C LEU A 274 -12.94 -16.86 4.41
N LYS A 275 -13.15 -17.12 5.72
CA LYS A 275 -12.18 -17.87 6.51
C LYS A 275 -12.06 -19.32 6.05
N PRO A 276 -10.87 -19.92 6.06
CA PRO A 276 -10.73 -21.35 5.84
C PRO A 276 -11.29 -22.14 7.05
N SER A 277 -11.80 -23.32 6.78
CA SER A 277 -12.36 -24.21 7.82
C SER A 277 -11.28 -25.09 8.43
N GLY A 278 -11.31 -25.28 9.74
CA GLY A 278 -10.39 -26.15 10.47
C GLY A 278 -10.45 -25.90 11.99
N ARG A 279 -10.35 -26.98 12.79
CA ARG A 279 -10.33 -26.89 14.27
C ARG A 279 -9.02 -26.28 14.82
N ASP A 280 -8.00 -26.24 13.99
CA ASP A 280 -6.66 -25.74 14.26
C ASP A 280 -6.39 -24.38 13.60
N ILE A 281 -7.48 -23.72 13.14
CA ILE A 281 -7.45 -22.39 12.52
C ILE A 281 -8.22 -21.42 13.42
N ASP A 282 -7.50 -20.47 14.00
CA ASP A 282 -8.05 -19.42 14.85
C ASP A 282 -8.21 -18.14 14.04
N ALA A 283 -9.46 -17.82 13.71
CA ALA A 283 -9.82 -16.58 13.04
C ALA A 283 -10.20 -15.54 14.12
N LEU A 284 -9.31 -14.56 14.32
CA LEU A 284 -9.36 -13.64 15.46
C LEU A 284 -10.20 -12.38 15.19
N GLY A 285 -10.50 -12.10 13.92
CA GLY A 285 -11.08 -10.81 13.57
C GLY A 285 -10.09 -9.66 13.82
N TRP A 286 -10.63 -8.52 14.17
CA TRP A 286 -9.84 -7.36 14.59
C TRP A 286 -9.24 -7.59 15.98
N VAL A 287 -7.93 -7.34 16.12
CA VAL A 287 -7.19 -7.45 17.38
C VAL A 287 -6.63 -6.08 17.73
N GLU A 288 -6.92 -5.59 18.93
CA GLU A 288 -6.53 -4.27 19.39
C GLU A 288 -4.99 -4.14 19.51
N ASP A 289 -4.35 -5.09 20.18
CA ASP A 289 -2.88 -5.16 20.27
C ASP A 289 -2.33 -6.24 19.34
N ALA A 290 -2.15 -5.85 18.09
CA ALA A 290 -1.56 -6.71 17.08
C ALA A 290 -0.10 -7.10 17.40
N ALA A 291 0.66 -6.24 18.07
CA ALA A 291 2.04 -6.51 18.43
C ALA A 291 2.15 -7.61 19.48
N ALA A 292 1.31 -7.56 20.52
CA ALA A 292 1.25 -8.61 21.53
C ALA A 292 0.84 -9.96 20.94
N GLU A 293 -0.15 -10.01 20.04
CA GLU A 293 -0.52 -11.26 19.37
C GLU A 293 0.64 -11.78 18.50
N MET A 294 1.28 -10.92 17.68
CA MET A 294 2.40 -11.30 16.83
C MET A 294 3.63 -11.78 17.64
N ALA A 295 3.84 -11.27 18.85
CA ALA A 295 4.91 -11.72 19.74
C ALA A 295 4.81 -13.22 20.06
N THR A 296 3.58 -13.78 20.05
CA THR A 296 3.29 -15.19 20.32
C THR A 296 3.49 -16.13 19.13
N TRP A 297 3.66 -15.60 17.93
CA TRP A 297 3.76 -16.42 16.71
C TRP A 297 5.16 -17.01 16.55
N SER A 298 5.26 -18.23 16.12
CA SER A 298 6.56 -18.83 15.72
C SER A 298 7.06 -18.23 14.40
N LEU A 299 6.15 -17.91 13.49
CA LEU A 299 6.42 -17.22 12.24
C LEU A 299 5.16 -16.53 11.70
N MET A 300 5.36 -15.56 10.83
CA MET A 300 4.31 -14.94 10.01
C MET A 300 4.41 -15.43 8.56
N ILE A 301 3.27 -15.66 7.93
CA ILE A 301 3.18 -16.00 6.51
C ILE A 301 2.62 -14.86 5.68
N VAL A 302 3.17 -14.71 4.46
CA VAL A 302 2.68 -13.75 3.47
C VAL A 302 2.48 -14.46 2.12
N PRO A 303 1.44 -15.29 2.00
CA PRO A 303 1.20 -16.16 0.84
C PRO A 303 0.44 -15.43 -0.27
N ILE A 304 0.94 -14.29 -0.73
CA ILE A 304 0.27 -13.41 -1.70
C ILE A 304 0.73 -13.74 -3.10
N HIS A 305 -0.21 -14.09 -3.97
CA HIS A 305 0.03 -14.43 -5.37
C HIS A 305 -0.53 -13.40 -6.36
N ARG A 306 -1.29 -12.40 -5.88
CA ARG A 306 -1.93 -11.36 -6.71
C ARG A 306 -1.77 -9.99 -6.10
N GLY A 307 -1.90 -8.96 -6.96
CA GLY A 307 -1.84 -7.55 -6.59
C GLY A 307 -0.51 -6.88 -6.95
N ALA A 308 -0.45 -5.58 -6.77
CA ALA A 308 0.73 -4.74 -7.00
C ALA A 308 1.12 -4.00 -5.72
N GLY A 309 2.22 -3.24 -5.78
CA GLY A 309 2.74 -2.45 -4.68
C GLY A 309 3.40 -3.25 -3.57
N THR A 310 3.92 -2.55 -2.57
CA THR A 310 4.62 -3.13 -1.42
C THR A 310 3.63 -3.54 -0.33
N ARG A 311 3.90 -4.65 0.33
CA ARG A 311 3.02 -5.21 1.37
C ARG A 311 3.44 -4.72 2.75
N LEU A 312 2.69 -3.77 3.34
CA LEU A 312 2.93 -3.24 4.69
C LEU A 312 3.16 -4.32 5.75
N LYS A 313 2.51 -5.47 5.61
CA LYS A 313 2.66 -6.60 6.53
C LYS A 313 4.09 -7.13 6.63
N ILE A 314 4.93 -6.97 5.61
CA ILE A 314 6.37 -7.30 5.69
C ILE A 314 7.05 -6.38 6.70
N ALA A 315 6.88 -5.07 6.57
CA ALA A 315 7.43 -4.11 7.54
C ALA A 315 6.84 -4.32 8.96
N GLN A 316 5.53 -4.63 9.06
CA GLN A 316 4.90 -4.97 10.35
C GLN A 316 5.49 -6.24 10.97
N GLY A 317 5.73 -7.29 10.19
CA GLY A 317 6.39 -8.50 10.67
C GLY A 317 7.81 -8.25 11.13
N PHE A 318 8.56 -7.43 10.41
CA PHE A 318 9.91 -7.02 10.80
C PHE A 318 9.90 -6.14 12.04
N SER A 319 8.95 -5.19 12.15
CA SER A 319 8.81 -4.35 13.35
C SER A 319 8.49 -5.16 14.61
N ALA A 320 7.88 -6.33 14.47
CA ALA A 320 7.63 -7.28 15.55
C ALA A 320 8.73 -8.32 15.72
N LYS A 321 9.85 -8.23 15.00
CA LYS A 321 10.92 -9.26 14.95
C LYS A 321 10.37 -10.67 14.66
N CYS A 322 9.27 -10.76 13.93
CA CYS A 322 8.64 -12.05 13.60
C CYS A 322 9.33 -12.66 12.38
N PRO A 323 9.82 -13.91 12.44
CA PRO A 323 10.33 -14.60 11.25
C PRO A 323 9.26 -14.67 10.18
N ILE A 324 9.62 -14.48 8.91
CA ILE A 324 8.65 -14.43 7.80
C ILE A 324 8.95 -15.51 6.77
N VAL A 325 7.87 -16.16 6.30
CA VAL A 325 7.86 -16.94 5.06
C VAL A 325 6.90 -16.26 4.09
N SER A 326 7.38 -15.89 2.91
CA SER A 326 6.61 -15.12 1.93
C SER A 326 6.72 -15.72 0.53
N THR A 327 5.75 -15.43 -0.33
CA THR A 327 5.97 -15.52 -1.77
C THR A 327 6.85 -14.38 -2.25
N SER A 328 7.47 -14.52 -3.40
CA SER A 328 8.25 -13.44 -4.02
C SER A 328 7.40 -12.18 -4.24
N LEU A 329 6.14 -12.35 -4.68
CA LEU A 329 5.19 -11.25 -4.82
C LEU A 329 4.76 -10.67 -3.47
N GLY A 330 4.65 -11.51 -2.42
CA GLY A 330 4.35 -11.05 -1.06
C GLY A 330 5.41 -10.12 -0.48
N ALA A 331 6.68 -10.35 -0.86
CA ALA A 331 7.84 -9.54 -0.45
C ALA A 331 8.26 -8.50 -1.50
N TYR A 332 7.47 -8.30 -2.55
CA TYR A 332 7.78 -7.34 -3.62
C TYR A 332 8.02 -5.94 -3.06
N GLY A 333 9.04 -5.28 -3.60
CA GLY A 333 9.43 -3.92 -3.25
C GLY A 333 10.35 -3.81 -2.03
N TYR A 334 10.62 -4.92 -1.35
CA TYR A 334 11.62 -5.00 -0.30
C TYR A 334 12.89 -5.65 -0.85
N GLU A 335 14.04 -5.00 -0.65
CA GLU A 335 15.34 -5.52 -1.08
C GLU A 335 15.83 -6.61 -0.10
N LEU A 336 15.27 -7.81 -0.22
CA LEU A 336 15.49 -8.92 0.70
C LEU A 336 16.14 -10.11 0.01
N ARG A 337 16.90 -10.88 0.78
CA ARG A 337 17.58 -12.10 0.32
C ARG A 337 16.95 -13.33 0.94
N ASN A 338 16.56 -14.29 0.11
CA ASN A 338 16.03 -15.57 0.57
C ASN A 338 16.99 -16.28 1.52
N GLY A 339 16.47 -16.76 2.65
CA GLY A 339 17.24 -17.43 3.71
C GLY A 339 18.07 -16.50 4.60
N ARG A 340 18.08 -15.17 4.35
CA ARG A 340 18.83 -14.20 5.14
C ARG A 340 17.94 -13.35 6.05
N GLU A 341 17.00 -12.60 5.49
CA GLU A 341 16.04 -11.78 6.24
C GLU A 341 14.66 -12.44 6.35
N LEU A 342 14.33 -13.30 5.41
CA LEU A 342 13.10 -14.09 5.36
C LEU A 342 13.29 -15.33 4.46
N PHE A 343 12.30 -16.23 4.41
CA PHE A 343 12.24 -17.26 3.37
C PHE A 343 11.28 -16.85 2.26
N LEU A 344 11.70 -17.08 1.00
CA LEU A 344 10.90 -16.89 -0.20
C LEU A 344 10.57 -18.23 -0.85
N ALA A 345 9.28 -18.48 -1.10
CA ALA A 345 8.83 -19.66 -1.79
C ALA A 345 7.49 -19.39 -2.50
N ASP A 346 7.40 -19.67 -3.79
CA ASP A 346 6.20 -19.42 -4.59
C ASP A 346 5.32 -20.66 -4.79
N ALA A 347 5.88 -21.86 -4.59
CA ALA A 347 5.15 -23.12 -4.67
C ALA A 347 4.82 -23.70 -3.29
N ALA A 348 3.74 -24.47 -3.22
CA ALA A 348 3.17 -24.95 -1.96
C ALA A 348 4.12 -25.84 -1.15
N LEU A 349 4.87 -26.75 -1.81
CA LEU A 349 5.78 -27.63 -1.09
C LEU A 349 6.96 -26.87 -0.48
N PRO A 350 7.75 -26.07 -1.23
CA PRO A 350 8.82 -25.27 -0.66
C PRO A 350 8.33 -24.27 0.41
N PHE A 351 7.12 -23.71 0.26
CA PHE A 351 6.53 -22.80 1.24
C PHE A 351 6.26 -23.53 2.57
N ALA A 352 5.64 -24.71 2.51
CA ALA A 352 5.39 -25.54 3.68
C ALA A 352 6.70 -25.99 4.37
N GLU A 353 7.69 -26.43 3.58
CA GLU A 353 9.02 -26.80 4.08
C GLU A 353 9.74 -25.64 4.79
N ALA A 354 9.67 -24.44 4.21
CA ALA A 354 10.20 -23.23 4.85
C ALA A 354 9.52 -22.94 6.19
N CYS A 355 8.17 -23.07 6.26
CA CYS A 355 7.44 -22.91 7.52
C CYS A 355 7.87 -23.96 8.56
N VAL A 356 7.98 -25.23 8.19
CA VAL A 356 8.44 -26.31 9.08
C VAL A 356 9.86 -26.04 9.57
N ARG A 357 10.75 -25.62 8.67
CA ARG A 357 12.14 -25.27 9.01
C ARG A 357 12.21 -24.15 10.05
N VAL A 358 11.46 -23.06 9.87
CA VAL A 358 11.43 -21.93 10.82
C VAL A 358 10.97 -22.39 12.20
N VAL A 359 9.92 -23.23 12.28
CA VAL A 359 9.42 -23.72 13.56
C VAL A 359 10.40 -24.69 14.25
N ARG A 360 11.05 -25.56 13.47
CA ARG A 360 11.99 -26.56 14.01
C ARG A 360 13.38 -26.02 14.35
N GLN A 361 13.75 -24.86 13.78
CA GLN A 361 15.05 -24.22 13.97
C GLN A 361 14.88 -22.80 14.56
N PRO A 362 14.38 -22.67 15.80
CA PRO A 362 14.02 -21.35 16.37
C PRO A 362 15.22 -20.41 16.53
N ALA A 363 16.43 -20.94 16.78
CA ALA A 363 17.63 -20.12 16.87
C ALA A 363 18.03 -19.51 15.52
N ASP A 364 17.90 -20.24 14.41
CA ASP A 364 18.14 -19.73 13.06
C ASP A 364 17.08 -18.71 12.65
N ALA A 365 15.84 -19.01 13.00
CA ALA A 365 14.70 -18.11 12.77
C ALA A 365 14.88 -16.78 13.53
N ALA A 366 15.33 -16.81 14.78
CA ALA A 366 15.65 -15.62 15.55
C ALA A 366 16.76 -14.78 14.90
N ARG A 367 17.86 -15.42 14.47
CA ARG A 367 18.95 -14.73 13.76
C ARG A 367 18.49 -14.10 12.44
N MET A 368 17.57 -14.74 11.73
CA MET A 368 16.96 -14.21 10.52
C MET A 368 16.08 -12.98 10.83
N ALA A 369 15.25 -13.07 11.85
CA ALA A 369 14.39 -11.97 12.31
C ALA A 369 15.21 -10.78 12.82
N ASP A 370 16.34 -11.00 13.52
CA ASP A 370 17.24 -9.94 13.95
C ASP A 370 17.87 -9.19 12.77
N ARG A 371 18.25 -9.88 11.70
CA ARG A 371 18.74 -9.22 10.47
C ARG A 371 17.66 -8.41 9.80
N ALA A 372 16.44 -8.95 9.72
CA ALA A 372 15.27 -8.26 9.18
C ALA A 372 14.92 -7.00 10.00
N TRP A 373 14.95 -7.10 11.32
CA TRP A 373 14.74 -5.97 12.24
C TRP A 373 15.75 -4.84 12.02
N ARG A 374 17.05 -5.15 11.89
CA ARG A 374 18.07 -4.13 11.61
C ARG A 374 17.81 -3.41 10.29
N GLN A 375 17.45 -4.15 9.23
CA GLN A 375 17.07 -3.54 7.95
C GLN A 375 15.78 -2.73 8.05
N PHE A 376 14.82 -3.17 8.87
CA PHE A 376 13.60 -2.41 9.13
C PHE A 376 13.90 -1.05 9.75
N LEU A 377 14.76 -1.02 10.77
CA LEU A 377 15.16 0.23 11.42
C LEU A 377 15.87 1.19 10.46
N ASP A 378 16.71 0.66 9.57
CA ASP A 378 17.50 1.43 8.61
C ASP A 378 16.68 1.96 7.42
N LYS A 379 15.68 1.20 6.94
CA LYS A 379 15.05 1.47 5.65
C LYS A 379 13.54 1.67 5.68
N TRP A 380 12.82 1.06 6.63
CA TRP A 380 11.36 0.92 6.56
C TRP A 380 10.61 1.42 7.81
N THR A 381 11.28 2.16 8.69
CA THR A 381 10.60 3.03 9.64
C THR A 381 10.21 4.33 8.95
N TRP A 382 9.12 4.96 9.37
CA TRP A 382 8.74 6.25 8.81
C TRP A 382 9.79 7.33 9.05
N ASP A 383 10.56 7.25 10.15
CA ASP A 383 11.69 8.15 10.39
C ASP A 383 12.80 7.99 9.33
N ALA A 384 13.12 6.75 8.93
CA ALA A 384 14.08 6.47 7.87
C ALA A 384 13.58 6.86 6.46
N ILE A 385 12.25 6.87 6.26
CA ILE A 385 11.62 7.21 4.98
C ILE A 385 11.45 8.73 4.81
N ARG A 386 11.24 9.46 5.90
CA ARG A 386 10.98 10.91 5.91
C ARG A 386 11.95 11.74 5.05
N PRO A 387 13.27 11.54 5.08
CA PRO A 387 14.21 12.27 4.22
C PRO A 387 13.95 12.07 2.71
N ARG A 388 13.35 10.94 2.31
CA ARG A 388 13.01 10.67 0.90
C ARG A 388 11.78 11.47 0.46
N VAL A 389 10.85 11.75 1.36
CA VAL A 389 9.71 12.66 1.10
C VAL A 389 10.23 14.08 0.93
N HIS A 390 11.15 14.52 1.82
CA HIS A 390 11.78 15.82 1.72
C HIS A 390 12.52 16.00 0.39
N ALA A 391 13.37 15.03 0.01
CA ALA A 391 14.10 15.08 -1.26
C ALA A 391 13.16 15.16 -2.49
N ALA A 392 12.02 14.47 -2.46
CA ALA A 392 11.03 14.54 -3.54
C ALA A 392 10.31 15.91 -3.61
N ALA A 393 10.13 16.56 -2.47
CA ALA A 393 9.57 17.91 -2.40
C ALA A 393 10.59 18.97 -2.84
N GLU A 394 11.83 18.87 -2.38
CA GLU A 394 12.93 19.77 -2.71
C GLU A 394 13.29 19.79 -4.19
N ASP A 395 13.13 18.66 -4.88
CA ASP A 395 13.38 18.54 -6.32
C ASP A 395 12.38 19.35 -7.17
N VAL A 396 11.30 19.82 -6.57
CA VAL A 396 10.23 20.59 -7.24
C VAL A 396 10.16 22.03 -6.75
N LEU A 397 10.62 22.31 -5.52
CA LEU A 397 10.69 23.67 -4.93
C LEU A 397 11.80 24.50 -5.54
#